data_bbb7bc3b81112b6bf749d4a8d025e2e5
#
_entry.id   bbb7bc3b81112b6bf749d4a8d025e2e5
#
_cell.length_a   1.000
_cell.length_b   1.000
_cell.length_c   1.000
_cell.angle_alpha   90.00
_cell.angle_beta   90.00
_cell.angle_gamma   90.00
#
_symmetry.space_group_name_H-M   'P 1'
#
loop_
_entity.id
_entity.type
_entity.pdbx_description
1 polymer ?
#
loop_
_entity_poly.entity_id
_entity_poly.type
_entity_poly.pdbx_seq_one_letter_code
_entity_poly.pdbx_strand_id
1 'polypeptide(L)'
;VRNIGELSVPQGTTIQWNFDTKNVDGLSITPDNIVLQPKDDKTSFTKRFMRSTLLKVNTKNTRVNEGDSIFYQINVIPDEFPQISVERKSDSLSNKIFYFLGDIKDDHGFSKLQFHYRFKKTNTPENKEKQGSLAVKVDLDIATQTFYHYWSLDAINIQAEDEIEYYFTVWDNDGVNGAKPTKTPLNTYKAPSLKEIKEQTEEAN
;
A
#
# COMPACT_ATOMS: atom_id res chain seq x y z
N VAL A 1 -12.87 40.96 -1.23
CA VAL A 1 -12.46 39.93 -0.26
C VAL A 1 -12.34 38.63 -1.05
N ARG A 2 -11.13 38.08 -1.18
CA ARG A 2 -10.96 36.75 -1.79
C ARG A 2 -11.37 35.71 -0.76
N ASN A 3 -12.52 35.08 -0.93
CA ASN A 3 -12.85 33.87 -0.19
C ASN A 3 -12.06 32.70 -0.81
N ILE A 4 -11.04 32.23 -0.12
CA ILE A 4 -10.31 31.00 -0.46
C ILE A 4 -10.77 29.94 0.51
N GLY A 5 -11.53 28.98 0.01
CA GLY A 5 -11.79 27.73 0.75
C GLY A 5 -10.59 26.81 0.58
N GLU A 6 -10.08 26.28 1.69
CA GLU A 6 -9.03 25.25 1.68
C GLU A 6 -9.58 23.96 2.26
N LEU A 7 -9.32 22.83 1.56
CA LEU A 7 -9.78 21.53 1.98
C LEU A 7 -8.69 20.48 1.68
N SER A 8 -8.34 19.68 2.67
CA SER A 8 -7.44 18.53 2.53
C SER A 8 -8.26 17.24 2.54
N VAL A 9 -8.05 16.40 1.53
CA VAL A 9 -8.82 15.17 1.33
C VAL A 9 -7.91 14.02 0.88
N PRO A 10 -8.21 12.76 1.24
CA PRO A 10 -7.55 11.61 0.66
C PRO A 10 -7.70 11.55 -0.87
N GLN A 11 -6.70 10.96 -1.54
CA GLN A 11 -6.75 10.72 -2.97
C GLN A 11 -7.99 9.90 -3.35
N GLY A 12 -8.65 10.26 -4.45
CA GLY A 12 -9.87 9.60 -4.92
C GLY A 12 -11.16 10.11 -4.28
N THR A 13 -11.09 11.06 -3.35
CA THR A 13 -12.29 11.67 -2.75
C THR A 13 -13.13 12.40 -3.79
N THR A 14 -14.43 12.16 -3.75
CA THR A 14 -15.42 12.88 -4.57
C THR A 14 -16.05 13.98 -3.73
N ILE A 15 -15.98 15.21 -4.22
CA ILE A 15 -16.55 16.39 -3.58
C ILE A 15 -17.71 16.91 -4.44
N GLN A 16 -18.82 17.23 -3.79
CA GLN A 16 -19.98 17.87 -4.41
C GLN A 16 -20.13 19.29 -3.85
N TRP A 17 -20.16 20.26 -4.73
CA TRP A 17 -20.52 21.64 -4.42
C TRP A 17 -21.97 21.89 -4.79
N ASN A 18 -22.72 22.50 -3.90
CA ASN A 18 -24.05 23.00 -4.16
C ASN A 18 -24.00 24.53 -4.09
N PHE A 19 -24.38 25.18 -5.16
CA PHE A 19 -24.38 26.61 -5.28
C PHE A 19 -25.82 27.16 -5.24
N ASP A 20 -26.06 28.05 -4.29
CA ASP A 20 -27.22 28.91 -4.30
C ASP A 20 -26.81 30.25 -4.97
N THR A 21 -27.49 30.61 -6.02
CA THR A 21 -27.14 31.76 -6.86
C THR A 21 -28.27 32.78 -6.83
N LYS A 22 -27.93 34.04 -7.11
CA LYS A 22 -28.96 35.08 -7.27
C LYS A 22 -28.52 36.02 -8.39
N ASN A 23 -29.39 36.22 -9.38
CA ASN A 23 -29.10 37.04 -10.56
C ASN A 23 -27.83 36.59 -11.31
N VAL A 24 -27.61 35.30 -11.46
CA VAL A 24 -26.45 34.70 -12.14
C VAL A 24 -26.97 33.89 -13.33
N ASP A 25 -26.46 34.20 -14.52
CA ASP A 25 -26.83 33.48 -15.76
C ASP A 25 -26.03 32.20 -15.96
N GLY A 26 -24.85 32.10 -15.31
CA GLY A 26 -23.99 30.92 -15.38
C GLY A 26 -22.83 30.96 -14.41
N LEU A 27 -22.29 29.78 -14.11
CA LEU A 27 -21.01 29.59 -13.38
C LEU A 27 -20.00 28.93 -14.31
N SER A 28 -18.77 29.42 -14.33
CA SER A 28 -17.67 28.72 -14.99
C SER A 28 -16.66 28.23 -13.98
N ILE A 29 -16.24 26.98 -14.14
CA ILE A 29 -15.31 26.30 -13.24
C ILE A 29 -14.03 25.98 -14.02
N THR A 30 -12.91 26.49 -13.54
CA THR A 30 -11.58 26.21 -14.10
C THR A 30 -10.73 25.44 -13.08
N PRO A 31 -9.80 24.59 -13.51
CA PRO A 31 -9.27 24.43 -14.88
C PRO A 31 -10.11 23.53 -15.82
N ASP A 32 -11.19 22.93 -15.37
CA ASP A 32 -11.94 21.94 -16.17
C ASP A 32 -12.78 22.57 -17.29
N ASN A 33 -12.88 23.90 -17.35
CA ASN A 33 -13.67 24.67 -18.33
C ASN A 33 -15.16 24.27 -18.37
N ILE A 34 -15.70 23.90 -17.21
CA ILE A 34 -17.11 23.52 -17.07
C ILE A 34 -17.96 24.77 -16.95
N VAL A 35 -19.07 24.81 -17.65
CA VAL A 35 -20.08 25.87 -17.55
C VAL A 35 -21.37 25.26 -17.01
N LEU A 36 -21.85 25.80 -15.90
CA LEU A 36 -23.11 25.42 -15.25
C LEU A 36 -24.14 26.51 -15.45
N GLN A 37 -25.38 26.11 -15.72
CA GLN A 37 -26.51 27.02 -15.78
C GLN A 37 -27.42 26.75 -14.56
N PRO A 38 -27.59 27.72 -13.66
CA PRO A 38 -28.49 27.58 -12.53
C PRO A 38 -29.93 27.36 -12.97
N LYS A 39 -30.63 26.46 -12.30
CA LYS A 39 -32.05 26.27 -12.44
C LYS A 39 -32.71 26.60 -11.10
N ASP A 40 -33.70 27.49 -11.09
CA ASP A 40 -34.35 27.97 -9.87
C ASP A 40 -33.32 28.48 -8.83
N ASP A 41 -32.36 29.27 -9.30
CA ASP A 41 -31.24 29.82 -8.51
C ASP A 41 -30.34 28.76 -7.86
N LYS A 42 -30.33 27.52 -8.35
CA LYS A 42 -29.51 26.42 -7.79
C LYS A 42 -28.76 25.68 -8.90
N THR A 43 -27.57 25.25 -8.56
CA THR A 43 -26.80 24.31 -9.41
C THR A 43 -25.81 23.53 -8.59
N SER A 44 -25.32 22.42 -9.09
CA SER A 44 -24.32 21.58 -8.41
C SER A 44 -23.19 21.16 -9.35
N PHE A 45 -22.05 20.91 -8.75
CA PHE A 45 -20.86 20.39 -9.43
C PHE A 45 -20.24 19.31 -8.59
N THR A 46 -19.91 18.17 -9.21
CA THR A 46 -19.29 17.04 -8.54
C THR A 46 -17.99 16.68 -9.26
N LYS A 47 -16.91 16.48 -8.51
CA LYS A 47 -15.61 16.09 -9.05
C LYS A 47 -14.86 15.17 -8.12
N ARG A 48 -14.22 14.14 -8.70
CA ARG A 48 -13.28 13.26 -8.01
C ARG A 48 -11.86 13.82 -8.13
N PHE A 49 -11.14 13.87 -7.01
CA PHE A 49 -9.80 14.47 -6.93
C PHE A 49 -8.73 13.39 -6.80
N MET A 50 -7.87 13.31 -7.81
CA MET A 50 -6.70 12.43 -7.85
C MET A 50 -5.40 13.17 -7.54
N ARG A 51 -5.41 14.50 -7.58
CA ARG A 51 -4.27 15.39 -7.32
C ARG A 51 -4.74 16.75 -6.84
N SER A 52 -3.88 17.44 -6.11
CA SER A 52 -4.16 18.80 -5.63
C SER A 52 -4.49 19.74 -6.77
N THR A 53 -5.50 20.58 -6.58
CA THR A 53 -6.05 21.42 -7.62
C THR A 53 -6.58 22.72 -7.02
N LEU A 54 -6.29 23.85 -7.66
CA LEU A 54 -6.95 25.11 -7.37
C LEU A 54 -8.15 25.26 -8.33
N LEU A 55 -9.36 25.16 -7.77
CA LEU A 55 -10.58 25.46 -8.51
C LEU A 55 -10.90 26.93 -8.39
N LYS A 56 -11.24 27.56 -9.52
CA LYS A 56 -11.79 28.88 -9.57
C LYS A 56 -13.22 28.80 -10.12
N VAL A 57 -14.18 29.30 -9.35
CA VAL A 57 -15.57 29.42 -9.76
C VAL A 57 -15.85 30.89 -10.06
N ASN A 58 -16.20 31.21 -11.29
CA ASN A 58 -16.58 32.55 -11.70
C ASN A 58 -18.08 32.61 -11.97
N THR A 59 -18.70 33.68 -11.51
CA THR A 59 -20.09 33.99 -11.89
C THR A 59 -20.11 34.71 -13.23
N LYS A 60 -21.15 34.47 -14.01
CA LYS A 60 -21.45 35.18 -15.27
C LYS A 60 -22.82 35.80 -15.20
N ASN A 61 -22.89 37.05 -15.58
CA ASN A 61 -24.15 37.76 -15.73
C ASN A 61 -24.08 38.64 -16.99
N THR A 62 -25.08 38.57 -17.87
CA THR A 62 -25.13 39.30 -19.11
C THR A 62 -25.22 40.83 -18.93
N ARG A 63 -25.60 41.28 -17.73
CA ARG A 63 -25.75 42.72 -17.42
C ARG A 63 -24.53 43.35 -16.73
N VAL A 64 -23.56 42.51 -16.32
CA VAL A 64 -22.35 42.94 -15.57
C VAL A 64 -21.12 42.35 -16.23
N ASN A 65 -20.18 43.19 -16.65
CA ASN A 65 -18.98 42.73 -17.35
C ASN A 65 -17.95 42.04 -16.45
N GLU A 66 -17.99 42.28 -15.14
CA GLU A 66 -17.09 41.66 -14.15
C GLU A 66 -17.90 40.82 -13.19
N GLY A 67 -17.66 39.52 -13.21
CA GLY A 67 -18.23 38.56 -12.25
C GLY A 67 -17.32 38.33 -11.06
N ASP A 68 -17.91 37.97 -9.93
CA ASP A 68 -17.17 37.56 -8.74
C ASP A 68 -16.52 36.18 -8.95
N SER A 69 -15.40 35.97 -8.25
CA SER A 69 -14.66 34.72 -8.28
C SER A 69 -14.45 34.17 -6.89
N ILE A 70 -14.70 32.90 -6.72
CA ILE A 70 -14.39 32.13 -5.51
C ILE A 70 -13.32 31.11 -5.85
N PHE A 71 -12.35 30.93 -4.94
CA PHE A 71 -11.28 29.96 -5.11
C PHE A 71 -11.40 28.87 -4.05
N TYR A 72 -11.21 27.62 -4.47
CA TYR A 72 -11.11 26.46 -3.59
C TYR A 72 -9.77 25.77 -3.83
N GLN A 73 -8.91 25.80 -2.81
CA GLN A 73 -7.67 25.03 -2.81
C GLN A 73 -7.99 23.63 -2.28
N ILE A 74 -7.91 22.63 -3.14
CA ILE A 74 -8.08 21.23 -2.78
C ILE A 74 -6.69 20.60 -2.69
N ASN A 75 -6.28 20.23 -1.48
CA ASN A 75 -5.04 19.52 -1.21
C ASN A 75 -5.35 18.03 -1.14
N VAL A 76 -4.82 17.26 -2.06
CA VAL A 76 -4.99 15.81 -2.09
C VAL A 76 -3.83 15.16 -1.35
N ILE A 77 -4.15 14.37 -0.34
CA ILE A 77 -3.20 13.56 0.42
C ILE A 77 -3.10 12.22 -0.32
N PRO A 78 -1.94 11.88 -0.89
CA PRO A 78 -1.75 10.59 -1.54
C PRO A 78 -1.73 9.47 -0.49
N ASP A 79 -2.19 8.31 -0.88
CA ASP A 79 -2.10 7.10 -0.08
C ASP A 79 -0.64 6.58 -0.04
N GLU A 80 -0.13 6.27 1.16
CA GLU A 80 1.25 5.85 1.36
C GLU A 80 1.47 4.37 1.02
N PHE A 81 2.73 3.95 0.90
CA PHE A 81 3.10 2.54 0.80
C PHE A 81 3.15 1.92 2.19
N PRO A 82 2.73 0.68 2.35
CA PRO A 82 2.86 -0.02 3.62
C PRO A 82 4.33 -0.23 3.97
N GLN A 83 4.63 -0.26 5.25
CA GLN A 83 5.97 -0.50 5.77
C GLN A 83 6.02 -1.89 6.41
N ILE A 84 7.17 -2.54 6.29
CA ILE A 84 7.42 -3.85 6.89
C ILE A 84 8.86 -3.94 7.38
N SER A 85 9.04 -4.47 8.60
CA SER A 85 10.32 -4.91 9.12
C SER A 85 10.20 -6.31 9.67
N VAL A 86 11.23 -7.14 9.51
CA VAL A 86 11.21 -8.54 9.97
C VAL A 86 12.57 -8.91 10.52
N GLU A 87 12.57 -9.51 11.70
CA GLU A 87 13.73 -10.10 12.34
C GLU A 87 13.56 -11.62 12.40
N ARG A 88 14.58 -12.37 12.00
CA ARG A 88 14.64 -13.81 12.20
C ARG A 88 15.22 -14.09 13.59
N LYS A 89 14.46 -14.84 14.38
CA LYS A 89 14.94 -15.41 15.65
C LYS A 89 15.47 -16.81 15.39
N SER A 90 16.68 -17.10 15.84
CA SER A 90 17.26 -18.45 15.78
C SER A 90 16.70 -19.29 16.94
N ASP A 91 16.34 -20.52 16.64
CA ASP A 91 16.13 -21.53 17.67
C ASP A 91 17.45 -22.25 17.89
N SER A 92 17.91 -22.29 19.15
CA SER A 92 19.12 -23.03 19.53
C SER A 92 18.94 -24.55 19.47
N LEU A 93 17.71 -25.03 19.39
CA LEU A 93 17.37 -26.45 19.41
C LEU A 93 17.11 -27.05 18.02
N SER A 94 16.88 -26.24 17.02
CA SER A 94 16.58 -26.71 15.65
C SER A 94 17.07 -25.77 14.57
N ASN A 95 18.00 -26.23 13.74
CA ASN A 95 18.44 -25.51 12.54
C ASN A 95 17.45 -25.58 11.36
N LYS A 96 16.30 -26.26 11.55
CA LYS A 96 15.29 -26.50 10.52
C LYS A 96 14.02 -25.69 10.68
N ILE A 97 13.88 -24.96 11.77
CA ILE A 97 12.70 -24.13 12.05
C ILE A 97 13.15 -22.67 12.17
N PHE A 98 12.52 -21.82 11.41
CA PHE A 98 12.73 -20.38 11.47
C PHE A 98 11.54 -19.71 12.11
N TYR A 99 11.83 -18.87 13.09
CA TYR A 99 10.85 -18.00 13.72
C TYR A 99 11.11 -16.56 13.26
N PHE A 100 10.06 -15.91 12.83
CA PHE A 100 10.10 -14.51 12.41
C PHE A 100 9.20 -13.68 13.31
N LEU A 101 9.73 -12.57 13.76
CA LEU A 101 9.01 -11.49 14.41
C LEU A 101 9.07 -10.29 13.48
N GLY A 102 7.93 -9.71 13.14
CA GLY A 102 7.91 -8.55 12.25
C GLY A 102 6.86 -7.54 12.65
N ASP A 103 7.08 -6.31 12.21
CA ASP A 103 6.15 -5.20 12.35
C ASP A 103 5.72 -4.71 10.99
N ILE A 104 4.44 -4.40 10.86
CA ILE A 104 3.86 -3.77 9.67
C ILE A 104 3.10 -2.51 10.08
N LYS A 105 3.15 -1.51 9.20
CA LYS A 105 2.47 -0.23 9.39
C LYS A 105 1.96 0.29 8.05
N ASP A 106 0.75 0.85 8.07
CA ASP A 106 0.10 1.52 6.96
C ASP A 106 -0.85 2.60 7.48
N ASP A 107 -1.27 3.56 6.66
CA ASP A 107 -2.19 4.63 7.07
C ASP A 107 -3.67 4.20 7.01
N HIS A 108 -3.99 3.18 6.21
CA HIS A 108 -5.37 2.71 5.99
C HIS A 108 -5.59 1.21 6.25
N GLY A 109 -4.53 0.45 6.56
CA GLY A 109 -4.57 -0.98 6.77
C GLY A 109 -4.10 -1.80 5.57
N PHE A 110 -4.33 -3.10 5.61
CA PHE A 110 -3.69 -4.05 4.71
C PHE A 110 -4.71 -4.87 3.92
N SER A 111 -4.30 -5.38 2.75
CA SER A 111 -5.05 -6.41 2.03
C SER A 111 -4.51 -7.82 2.28
N LYS A 112 -3.19 -7.98 2.46
CA LYS A 112 -2.54 -9.26 2.78
C LYS A 112 -1.09 -9.10 3.20
N LEU A 113 -0.58 -10.13 3.89
CA LEU A 113 0.83 -10.35 4.15
C LEU A 113 1.20 -11.78 3.70
N GLN A 114 2.30 -11.93 2.98
CA GLN A 114 2.78 -13.22 2.48
C GLN A 114 4.27 -13.39 2.73
N PHE A 115 4.64 -14.61 3.08
CA PHE A 115 6.01 -15.11 3.10
C PHE A 115 6.26 -15.84 1.78
N HIS A 116 7.43 -15.60 1.15
CA HIS A 116 7.84 -16.20 -0.12
C HIS A 116 9.16 -16.89 0.04
N TYR A 117 9.33 -18.02 -0.63
CA TYR A 117 10.61 -18.71 -0.75
C TYR A 117 10.82 -19.28 -2.14
N ARG A 118 12.08 -19.46 -2.51
CA ARG A 118 12.48 -20.16 -3.73
C ARG A 118 13.82 -20.86 -3.54
N PHE A 119 14.01 -22.00 -4.18
CA PHE A 119 15.31 -22.63 -4.27
C PHE A 119 16.19 -21.84 -5.26
N LYS A 120 17.33 -21.34 -4.76
CA LYS A 120 18.33 -20.63 -5.57
C LYS A 120 19.31 -21.61 -6.17
N LYS A 121 19.74 -22.61 -5.36
CA LYS A 121 20.64 -23.67 -5.73
C LYS A 121 20.20 -24.97 -5.07
N THR A 122 20.16 -26.05 -5.84
CA THR A 122 19.85 -27.39 -5.36
C THR A 122 20.44 -28.44 -6.30
N ASN A 123 20.87 -29.56 -5.72
CA ASN A 123 21.28 -30.74 -6.47
C ASN A 123 20.12 -31.71 -6.69
N THR A 124 18.95 -31.46 -6.06
CA THR A 124 17.75 -32.27 -6.14
C THR A 124 16.90 -31.82 -7.34
N PRO A 125 16.70 -32.68 -8.38
CA PRO A 125 15.95 -32.28 -9.57
C PRO A 125 14.53 -31.75 -9.28
N GLU A 126 13.84 -32.33 -8.30
CA GLU A 126 12.47 -31.95 -7.91
C GLU A 126 12.40 -30.56 -7.23
N ASN A 127 13.51 -30.07 -6.71
CA ASN A 127 13.61 -28.76 -6.06
C ASN A 127 14.05 -27.66 -7.03
N LYS A 128 14.51 -28.02 -8.25
CA LYS A 128 14.82 -27.01 -9.27
C LYS A 128 13.58 -26.22 -9.61
N GLU A 129 13.72 -24.87 -9.56
CA GLU A 129 12.63 -23.92 -9.80
C GLU A 129 11.48 -23.97 -8.78
N LYS A 130 11.59 -24.79 -7.73
CA LYS A 130 10.59 -24.86 -6.67
C LYS A 130 10.55 -23.54 -5.90
N GLN A 131 9.36 -23.00 -5.83
CA GLN A 131 9.04 -21.80 -5.07
C GLN A 131 7.68 -21.94 -4.39
N GLY A 132 7.46 -21.15 -3.37
CA GLY A 132 6.19 -21.17 -2.65
C GLY A 132 5.89 -19.83 -2.00
N SER A 133 4.62 -19.68 -1.67
CA SER A 133 4.10 -18.53 -0.96
C SER A 133 3.13 -18.99 0.11
N LEU A 134 3.30 -18.50 1.34
CA LEU A 134 2.47 -18.79 2.49
C LEU A 134 1.80 -17.53 2.99
N ALA A 135 0.49 -17.57 3.21
CA ALA A 135 -0.21 -16.47 3.84
C ALA A 135 0.22 -16.33 5.30
N VAL A 136 0.52 -15.13 5.72
CA VAL A 136 0.80 -14.80 7.13
C VAL A 136 -0.42 -14.12 7.70
N LYS A 137 -0.92 -14.65 8.83
CA LYS A 137 -2.13 -14.15 9.46
C LYS A 137 -1.85 -12.82 10.17
N VAL A 138 -2.56 -11.78 9.78
CA VAL A 138 -2.57 -10.45 10.38
C VAL A 138 -4.01 -9.93 10.42
N ASP A 139 -4.26 -8.90 11.23
CA ASP A 139 -5.51 -8.17 11.21
C ASP A 139 -5.44 -7.09 10.12
N LEU A 140 -6.33 -7.16 9.15
CA LEU A 140 -6.27 -6.30 7.97
C LEU A 140 -6.68 -4.84 8.24
N ASP A 141 -7.45 -4.62 9.31
CA ASP A 141 -8.00 -3.31 9.67
C ASP A 141 -7.12 -2.54 10.69
N ILE A 142 -6.10 -3.21 11.24
CA ILE A 142 -5.20 -2.60 12.22
C ILE A 142 -3.98 -1.99 11.51
N ALA A 143 -3.92 -0.66 11.49
CA ALA A 143 -2.90 0.12 10.79
C ALA A 143 -1.45 -0.10 11.26
N THR A 144 -1.24 -0.56 12.50
CA THR A 144 0.10 -0.87 13.03
C THR A 144 0.01 -2.10 13.92
N GLN A 145 0.75 -3.15 13.59
CA GLN A 145 0.73 -4.39 14.35
C GLN A 145 2.02 -5.19 14.19
N THR A 146 2.27 -6.02 15.19
CA THR A 146 3.34 -7.03 15.18
C THR A 146 2.75 -8.37 14.75
N PHE A 147 3.49 -9.11 13.94
CA PHE A 147 3.13 -10.47 13.53
C PHE A 147 4.23 -11.46 13.84
N TYR A 148 3.82 -12.73 13.94
CA TYR A 148 4.71 -13.88 14.11
C TYR A 148 4.49 -14.85 12.97
N HIS A 149 5.58 -15.39 12.45
CA HIS A 149 5.55 -16.43 11.43
C HIS A 149 6.60 -17.48 11.75
N TYR A 150 6.21 -18.74 11.62
CA TYR A 150 7.17 -19.83 11.70
C TYR A 150 7.23 -20.57 10.36
N TRP A 151 8.42 -21.01 9.98
CA TRP A 151 8.63 -21.74 8.75
C TRP A 151 9.53 -22.97 9.00
N SER A 152 9.00 -24.17 8.69
CA SER A 152 9.74 -25.43 8.78
C SER A 152 10.34 -25.79 7.42
N LEU A 153 11.64 -26.01 7.40
CA LEU A 153 12.37 -26.45 6.21
C LEU A 153 12.06 -27.90 5.83
N ASP A 154 11.61 -28.72 6.79
CA ASP A 154 11.20 -30.10 6.52
C ASP A 154 9.99 -30.15 5.57
N ALA A 155 9.11 -29.14 5.61
CA ALA A 155 7.94 -29.04 4.74
C ALA A 155 8.30 -28.88 3.26
N ILE A 156 9.50 -28.43 2.94
CA ILE A 156 9.96 -28.16 1.56
C ILE A 156 10.97 -29.17 1.04
N ASN A 157 11.32 -30.19 1.84
CA ASN A 157 12.28 -31.25 1.51
C ASN A 157 13.67 -30.72 1.16
N ILE A 158 14.22 -29.83 2.03
CA ILE A 158 15.55 -29.26 1.85
C ILE A 158 16.62 -30.37 2.03
N GLN A 159 17.65 -30.35 1.19
CA GLN A 159 18.78 -31.24 1.25
C GLN A 159 20.07 -30.49 1.64
N ALA A 160 21.12 -31.24 2.00
CA ALA A 160 22.43 -30.66 2.28
C ALA A 160 22.92 -29.79 1.11
N GLU A 161 23.52 -28.66 1.43
CA GLU A 161 24.04 -27.65 0.50
C GLU A 161 23.00 -26.90 -0.37
N ASP A 162 21.70 -27.16 -0.20
CA ASP A 162 20.67 -26.38 -0.85
C ASP A 162 20.72 -24.91 -0.38
N GLU A 163 20.52 -23.98 -1.31
CA GLU A 163 20.39 -22.55 -1.03
C GLU A 163 18.95 -22.10 -1.33
N ILE A 164 18.35 -21.44 -0.36
CA ILE A 164 16.97 -20.91 -0.45
C ILE A 164 17.01 -19.43 -0.23
N GLU A 165 16.32 -18.69 -1.09
CA GLU A 165 16.01 -17.28 -0.90
C GLU A 165 14.60 -17.13 -0.38
N TYR A 166 14.40 -16.19 0.56
CA TYR A 166 13.09 -15.90 1.13
C TYR A 166 12.94 -14.42 1.47
N TYR A 167 11.69 -13.95 1.47
CA TYR A 167 11.30 -12.58 1.81
C TYR A 167 9.82 -12.52 2.17
N PHE A 168 9.42 -11.41 2.77
CA PHE A 168 8.02 -11.09 3.04
C PHE A 168 7.55 -9.98 2.09
N THR A 169 6.24 -10.00 1.79
CA THR A 169 5.58 -8.91 1.09
C THR A 169 4.29 -8.58 1.82
N VAL A 170 4.10 -7.31 2.14
CA VAL A 170 2.86 -6.74 2.64
C VAL A 170 2.22 -5.89 1.55
N TRP A 171 0.91 -5.92 1.43
CA TRP A 171 0.14 -5.06 0.53
C TRP A 171 -0.83 -4.22 1.35
N ASP A 172 -0.94 -2.94 1.01
CA ASP A 172 -1.97 -2.07 1.52
C ASP A 172 -3.37 -2.44 0.98
N ASN A 173 -4.38 -1.68 1.40
CA ASN A 173 -5.76 -1.86 0.96
C ASN A 173 -6.22 -0.76 -0.01
N ASP A 174 -5.30 -0.06 -0.72
CA ASP A 174 -5.66 1.03 -1.63
C ASP A 174 -6.69 0.60 -2.69
N GLY A 175 -7.93 1.02 -2.50
CA GLY A 175 -9.04 0.78 -3.43
C GLY A 175 -9.09 1.76 -4.59
N VAL A 176 -8.23 2.77 -4.64
CA VAL A 176 -8.23 3.84 -5.64
C VAL A 176 -7.27 3.55 -6.79
N ASN A 177 -6.02 3.20 -6.47
CA ASN A 177 -4.96 2.92 -7.44
C ASN A 177 -4.59 1.43 -7.49
N GLY A 178 -5.20 0.62 -6.62
CA GLY A 178 -4.86 -0.80 -6.42
C GLY A 178 -3.79 -1.00 -5.35
N ALA A 179 -3.86 -2.16 -4.70
CA ALA A 179 -2.99 -2.49 -3.56
C ALA A 179 -1.50 -2.40 -3.92
N LYS A 180 -0.75 -1.58 -3.17
CA LYS A 180 0.69 -1.35 -3.34
C LYS A 180 1.49 -2.32 -2.46
N PRO A 181 2.49 -3.02 -3.01
CA PRO A 181 3.32 -3.93 -2.24
C PRO A 181 4.58 -3.27 -1.69
N THR A 182 4.97 -3.66 -0.46
CA THR A 182 6.31 -3.45 0.07
C THR A 182 6.93 -4.78 0.46
N LYS A 183 8.21 -4.96 0.12
CA LYS A 183 8.95 -6.20 0.35
C LYS A 183 10.08 -5.99 1.34
N THR A 184 10.36 -6.99 2.17
CA THR A 184 11.60 -7.04 2.92
C THR A 184 12.80 -7.27 2.00
N PRO A 185 14.04 -6.99 2.44
CA PRO A 185 15.23 -7.46 1.76
C PRO A 185 15.18 -8.98 1.52
N LEU A 186 15.79 -9.41 0.43
CA LEU A 186 15.93 -10.82 0.11
C LEU A 186 16.98 -11.45 1.05
N ASN A 187 16.60 -12.48 1.76
CA ASN A 187 17.48 -13.24 2.64
C ASN A 187 17.83 -14.57 1.99
N THR A 188 19.02 -15.08 2.25
CA THR A 188 19.46 -16.40 1.78
C THR A 188 19.77 -17.29 2.98
N TYR A 189 19.30 -18.53 2.92
CA TYR A 189 19.69 -19.60 3.82
C TYR A 189 20.41 -20.68 3.01
N LYS A 190 21.56 -21.14 3.52
CA LYS A 190 22.30 -22.27 2.96
C LYS A 190 22.24 -23.41 3.97
N ALA A 191 21.74 -24.56 3.51
CA ALA A 191 21.73 -25.78 4.30
C ALA A 191 23.16 -26.30 4.52
N PRO A 192 23.51 -26.75 5.74
CA PRO A 192 24.83 -27.31 6.02
C PRO A 192 25.17 -28.49 5.10
N SER A 193 26.43 -28.66 4.80
CA SER A 193 26.93 -29.85 4.11
C SER A 193 26.86 -31.08 5.04
N LEU A 194 26.92 -32.28 4.45
CA LEU A 194 26.96 -33.52 5.22
C LEU A 194 28.18 -33.60 6.17
N LYS A 195 29.28 -32.96 5.79
CA LYS A 195 30.50 -32.88 6.62
C LYS A 195 30.25 -32.01 7.86
N GLU A 196 29.70 -30.80 7.64
CA GLU A 196 29.38 -29.87 8.74
C GLU A 196 28.33 -30.48 9.70
N ILE A 197 27.35 -31.23 9.20
CA ILE A 197 26.36 -31.92 10.04
C ILE A 197 27.05 -32.98 10.93
N LYS A 198 28.00 -33.75 10.40
CA LYS A 198 28.75 -34.75 11.16
C LYS A 198 29.59 -34.09 12.25
N GLU A 199 30.33 -33.04 11.91
CA GLU A 199 31.17 -32.28 12.86
C GLU A 199 30.32 -31.71 14.00
N GLN A 200 29.17 -31.10 13.73
CA GLN A 200 28.23 -30.60 14.74
C GLN A 200 27.67 -31.72 15.65
N THR A 201 27.45 -32.92 15.12
CA THR A 201 26.97 -34.05 15.89
C THR A 201 28.05 -34.62 16.81
N GLU A 202 29.32 -34.62 16.36
CA GLU A 202 30.47 -35.07 17.18
C GLU A 202 30.81 -34.07 18.30
N GLU A 203 30.64 -32.78 18.08
CA GLU A 203 30.85 -31.73 19.10
C GLU A 203 29.75 -31.70 20.18
N ALA A 204 28.55 -32.20 19.87
CA ALA A 204 27.40 -32.20 20.78
C ALA A 204 27.35 -33.45 21.69
N ASN A 205 28.21 -34.45 21.50
CA ASN A 205 28.35 -35.67 22.30
C ASN A 205 29.58 -35.63 23.19
#